data_a475c5d61542bec250a002e7ad8a4aa5
#
_entry.id   a475c5d61542bec250a002e7ad8a4aa5
#
_cell.length_a   1.000
_cell.length_b   1.000
_cell.length_c   1.000
_cell.angle_alpha   90.00
_cell.angle_beta   90.00
_cell.angle_gamma   90.00
#
_symmetry.space_group_name_H-M   'P 1'
#
loop_
_entity.id
_entity.type
_entity.pdbx_description
1 polymer ?
#
loop_
_entity_poly.entity_id
_entity_poly.type
_entity_poly.pdbx_seq_one_letter_code
_entity_poly.pdbx_strand_id
1 'polypeptide(L)'
;KLFNHLPKQYNVIAIDKLAHNPQYPLNDNWQNQVAEMISFVESNKGEHEKVVAVGHSFGALVSYMSACLRPDLFSALVMLDPPLMTGLARYLFRFAKKTRLINKITPAGITLLRKQKWHREQDLHAYFSKKVLFKDFDPDCINDYISSAISEQGDHMHLNFDVETEANIFRTIPHNLPTYAGKLKVPSVLITGKNTDVCVPVLRKPFLKTNPSVTHIEFKKGKHMFPLEYPVEVAHAIANVLTNINK
;
A
#
# COMPACT_ATOMS: atom_id res chain seq x y z
N LYS A 1 -11.66 -5.90 8.08
CA LYS A 1 -12.13 -7.28 7.75
C LYS A 1 -10.96 -8.23 7.45
N LEU A 2 -10.01 -7.90 6.58
CA LEU A 2 -8.88 -8.77 6.21
C LEU A 2 -8.12 -9.30 7.45
N PHE A 3 -7.74 -8.40 8.38
CA PHE A 3 -6.96 -8.77 9.57
C PHE A 3 -7.66 -9.81 10.45
N ASN A 4 -8.99 -9.77 10.53
CA ASN A 4 -9.79 -10.71 11.32
C ASN A 4 -9.77 -12.16 10.77
N HIS A 5 -9.31 -12.35 9.53
CA HIS A 5 -9.20 -13.64 8.86
C HIS A 5 -7.75 -14.15 8.74
N LEU A 6 -6.78 -13.39 9.26
CA LEU A 6 -5.42 -13.90 9.44
C LEU A 6 -5.38 -14.93 10.59
N PRO A 7 -4.46 -15.91 10.53
CA PRO A 7 -4.32 -16.88 11.62
C PRO A 7 -4.07 -16.21 12.96
N LYS A 8 -4.74 -16.67 14.02
CA LYS A 8 -4.74 -16.06 15.37
C LYS A 8 -3.36 -16.03 16.05
N GLN A 9 -2.40 -16.83 15.58
CA GLN A 9 -1.03 -16.82 16.08
C GLN A 9 -0.26 -15.54 15.67
N TYR A 10 -0.74 -14.75 14.73
CA TYR A 10 -0.11 -13.49 14.33
C TYR A 10 -0.68 -12.34 15.13
N ASN A 11 0.21 -11.59 15.78
CA ASN A 11 -0.12 -10.26 16.32
C ASN A 11 0.03 -9.24 15.17
N VAL A 12 -1.05 -8.56 14.80
CA VAL A 12 -1.07 -7.60 13.69
C VAL A 12 -0.94 -6.19 14.24
N ILE A 13 0.08 -5.50 13.81
CA ILE A 13 0.28 -4.07 14.09
C ILE A 13 0.30 -3.30 12.76
N ALA A 14 -0.20 -2.08 12.75
CA ALA A 14 -0.24 -1.24 11.55
C ALA A 14 -0.02 0.23 11.90
N ILE A 15 0.62 0.97 10.99
CA ILE A 15 0.68 2.43 11.04
C ILE A 15 -0.71 2.96 10.65
N ASP A 16 -1.31 3.75 11.51
CA ASP A 16 -2.67 4.28 11.29
C ASP A 16 -2.74 5.16 10.02
N LYS A 17 -1.82 6.13 9.89
CA LYS A 17 -1.79 7.09 8.77
C LYS A 17 -0.36 7.32 8.29
N LEU A 18 0.20 6.38 7.54
CA LEU A 18 1.52 6.54 6.92
C LEU A 18 1.57 7.82 6.07
N ALA A 19 2.67 8.57 6.15
CA ALA A 19 2.90 9.86 5.51
C ALA A 19 2.13 11.07 6.10
N HIS A 20 1.42 10.90 7.21
CA HIS A 20 0.77 12.01 7.93
C HIS A 20 1.51 12.40 9.22
N ASN A 21 2.58 11.71 9.57
CA ASN A 21 3.40 12.05 10.73
C ASN A 21 4.32 13.25 10.41
N PRO A 22 4.21 14.39 11.11
CA PRO A 22 5.02 15.57 10.85
C PRO A 22 6.52 15.37 11.10
N GLN A 23 6.91 14.34 11.85
CA GLN A 23 8.32 13.96 12.03
C GLN A 23 8.92 13.31 10.77
N TYR A 24 8.06 12.76 9.90
CA TYR A 24 8.45 12.12 8.64
C TYR A 24 7.70 12.76 7.46
N PRO A 25 7.92 14.06 7.17
CA PRO A 25 7.18 14.73 6.10
C PRO A 25 7.40 14.01 4.77
N LEU A 26 6.36 13.94 3.96
CA LEU A 26 6.42 13.26 2.68
C LEU A 26 7.48 13.88 1.77
N ASN A 27 8.35 13.05 1.21
CA ASN A 27 9.41 13.47 0.32
C ASN A 27 9.47 12.64 -0.97
N ASP A 28 10.29 13.08 -1.94
CA ASP A 28 10.42 12.36 -3.20
C ASP A 28 11.00 10.96 -2.97
N ASN A 29 10.43 9.98 -3.69
CA ASN A 29 10.78 8.56 -3.56
C ASN A 29 10.55 7.97 -2.14
N TRP A 30 9.73 8.62 -1.29
CA TRP A 30 9.23 8.13 0.00
C TRP A 30 10.30 7.73 1.03
N GLN A 31 11.47 8.38 1.02
CA GLN A 31 12.57 8.00 1.93
C GLN A 31 12.18 8.22 3.40
N ASN A 32 11.43 9.30 3.69
CA ASN A 32 10.99 9.58 5.06
C ASN A 32 9.91 8.55 5.49
N GLN A 33 9.07 8.07 4.58
CA GLN A 33 8.06 7.04 4.88
C GLN A 33 8.71 5.67 5.13
N VAL A 34 9.84 5.41 4.47
CA VAL A 34 10.68 4.24 4.78
C VAL A 34 11.29 4.37 6.17
N ALA A 35 11.79 5.54 6.55
CA ALA A 35 12.30 5.81 7.88
C ALA A 35 11.19 5.71 8.94
N GLU A 36 9.98 6.22 8.67
CA GLU A 36 8.79 6.08 9.53
C GLU A 36 8.45 4.61 9.77
N MET A 37 8.41 3.79 8.71
CA MET A 37 8.14 2.35 8.81
C MET A 37 9.21 1.61 9.63
N ILE A 38 10.49 1.93 9.41
CA ILE A 38 11.60 1.33 10.16
C ILE A 38 11.49 1.67 11.64
N SER A 39 11.31 2.96 11.97
CA SER A 39 11.13 3.42 13.34
C SER A 39 9.92 2.79 14.03
N PHE A 40 8.79 2.66 13.30
CA PHE A 40 7.59 1.99 13.79
C PHE A 40 7.86 0.53 14.14
N VAL A 41 8.54 -0.22 13.27
CA VAL A 41 8.90 -1.62 13.51
C VAL A 41 9.83 -1.73 14.72
N GLU A 42 10.87 -0.92 14.79
CA GLU A 42 11.83 -0.93 15.91
C GLU A 42 11.15 -0.65 17.27
N SER A 43 10.16 0.25 17.27
CA SER A 43 9.45 0.63 18.51
C SER A 43 8.39 -0.39 18.96
N ASN A 44 7.93 -1.28 18.08
CA ASN A 44 6.80 -2.17 18.34
C ASN A 44 7.15 -3.67 18.31
N LYS A 45 8.37 -4.06 17.91
CA LYS A 45 8.83 -5.44 17.97
C LYS A 45 9.52 -5.77 19.29
N GLY A 46 9.55 -7.04 19.68
CA GLY A 46 10.42 -7.52 20.74
C GLY A 46 11.91 -7.40 20.41
N GLU A 47 12.77 -7.39 21.41
CA GLU A 47 14.22 -7.10 21.28
C GLU A 47 14.91 -7.96 20.20
N HIS A 48 14.60 -9.25 20.14
CA HIS A 48 15.20 -10.20 19.19
C HIS A 48 14.22 -10.69 18.12
N GLU A 49 13.02 -10.10 18.05
CA GLU A 49 12.01 -10.51 17.09
C GLU A 49 12.23 -9.88 15.71
N LYS A 50 11.84 -10.63 14.68
CA LYS A 50 11.68 -10.12 13.31
C LYS A 50 10.23 -10.16 12.94
N VAL A 51 9.78 -9.14 12.22
CA VAL A 51 8.40 -9.04 11.79
C VAL A 51 8.22 -9.51 10.35
N VAL A 52 7.03 -9.98 10.03
CA VAL A 52 6.60 -10.16 8.64
C VAL A 52 6.01 -8.83 8.16
N ALA A 53 6.59 -8.24 7.13
CA ALA A 53 6.00 -7.07 6.51
C ALA A 53 4.95 -7.48 5.46
N VAL A 54 3.74 -6.97 5.61
CA VAL A 54 2.67 -7.13 4.63
C VAL A 54 2.17 -5.74 4.25
N GLY A 55 2.25 -5.40 2.98
CA GLY A 55 1.81 -4.10 2.51
C GLY A 55 1.02 -4.17 1.21
N HIS A 56 0.09 -3.26 1.02
CA HIS A 56 -0.65 -3.07 -0.22
C HIS A 56 -0.26 -1.73 -0.86
N SER A 57 -0.13 -1.71 -2.17
CA SER A 57 0.11 -0.48 -2.95
C SER A 57 1.28 0.34 -2.40
N PHE A 58 1.04 1.56 -1.88
CA PHE A 58 2.00 2.42 -1.20
C PHE A 58 2.74 1.68 -0.08
N GLY A 59 2.00 1.04 0.84
CA GLY A 59 2.57 0.27 1.94
C GLY A 59 3.43 -0.91 1.48
N ALA A 60 3.10 -1.55 0.34
CA ALA A 60 3.91 -2.63 -0.21
C ALA A 60 5.30 -2.16 -0.63
N LEU A 61 5.37 -1.00 -1.27
CA LEU A 61 6.63 -0.46 -1.76
C LEU A 61 7.48 0.14 -0.65
N VAL A 62 6.85 0.78 0.35
CA VAL A 62 7.55 1.22 1.57
C VAL A 62 8.12 0.01 2.31
N SER A 63 7.33 -1.06 2.51
CA SER A 63 7.80 -2.31 3.13
C SER A 63 8.97 -2.95 2.38
N TYR A 64 8.92 -2.97 1.03
CA TYR A 64 10.03 -3.46 0.20
C TYR A 64 11.31 -2.65 0.43
N MET A 65 11.22 -1.32 0.37
CA MET A 65 12.39 -0.47 0.56
C MET A 65 12.95 -0.58 1.98
N SER A 66 12.09 -0.69 2.99
CA SER A 66 12.49 -0.92 4.39
C SER A 66 13.21 -2.25 4.57
N ALA A 67 12.68 -3.34 4.00
CA ALA A 67 13.32 -4.66 4.05
C ALA A 67 14.67 -4.70 3.31
N CYS A 68 14.84 -3.90 2.26
CA CYS A 68 16.13 -3.74 1.58
C CYS A 68 17.16 -2.99 2.41
N LEU A 69 16.74 -2.02 3.22
CA LEU A 69 17.64 -1.19 4.03
C LEU A 69 17.93 -1.81 5.40
N ARG A 70 16.96 -2.48 6.00
CA ARG A 70 17.05 -3.09 7.33
C ARG A 70 16.53 -4.54 7.30
N PRO A 71 17.21 -5.46 6.58
CA PRO A 71 16.82 -6.86 6.51
C PRO A 71 16.88 -7.58 7.87
N ASP A 72 17.58 -7.02 8.83
CA ASP A 72 17.64 -7.49 10.22
C ASP A 72 16.31 -7.40 10.96
N LEU A 73 15.42 -6.47 10.58
CA LEU A 73 14.12 -6.27 11.22
C LEU A 73 13.02 -7.21 10.68
N PHE A 74 13.23 -7.81 9.52
CA PHE A 74 12.17 -8.54 8.83
C PHE A 74 12.52 -10.02 8.67
N SER A 75 11.52 -10.90 8.87
CA SER A 75 11.62 -12.34 8.60
C SER A 75 11.08 -12.69 7.21
N ALA A 76 10.12 -11.95 6.71
CA ALA A 76 9.53 -12.12 5.38
C ALA A 76 8.86 -10.83 4.89
N LEU A 77 8.58 -10.77 3.58
CA LEU A 77 7.88 -9.66 2.93
C LEU A 77 6.78 -10.18 2.01
N VAL A 78 5.57 -9.69 2.16
CA VAL A 78 4.44 -9.91 1.25
C VAL A 78 3.99 -8.57 0.67
N MET A 79 4.19 -8.40 -0.62
CA MET A 79 3.79 -7.22 -1.37
C MET A 79 2.48 -7.48 -2.13
N LEU A 80 1.46 -6.69 -1.87
CA LEU A 80 0.18 -6.73 -2.58
C LEU A 80 0.11 -5.55 -3.56
N ASP A 81 0.24 -5.83 -4.82
CA ASP A 81 0.07 -4.92 -5.97
C ASP A 81 0.79 -3.54 -5.84
N PRO A 82 2.10 -3.50 -5.63
CA PRO A 82 2.87 -2.25 -5.50
C PRO A 82 2.91 -1.44 -6.80
N PRO A 83 2.98 -0.08 -6.73
CA PRO A 83 3.13 0.79 -7.90
C PRO A 83 4.59 0.83 -8.38
N LEU A 84 5.02 -0.17 -9.13
CA LEU A 84 6.41 -0.35 -9.58
C LEU A 84 6.77 0.57 -10.75
N MET A 85 7.46 1.69 -10.50
CA MET A 85 8.02 2.53 -11.56
C MET A 85 9.40 2.02 -11.96
N THR A 86 9.45 1.06 -12.89
CA THR A 86 10.65 0.35 -13.33
C THR A 86 10.83 0.42 -14.86
N GLY A 87 11.92 -0.15 -15.37
CA GLY A 87 12.22 -0.15 -16.79
C GLY A 87 12.31 1.27 -17.39
N LEU A 88 11.80 1.48 -18.59
CA LEU A 88 11.77 2.79 -19.25
C LEU A 88 10.74 3.74 -18.62
N ALA A 89 9.65 3.21 -18.04
CA ALA A 89 8.59 4.01 -17.41
C ALA A 89 9.13 4.91 -16.29
N ARG A 90 10.17 4.47 -15.55
CA ARG A 90 10.78 5.26 -14.48
C ARG A 90 11.35 6.61 -14.97
N TYR A 91 11.89 6.67 -16.18
CA TYR A 91 12.46 7.90 -16.73
C TYR A 91 11.35 8.87 -17.15
N LEU A 92 10.30 8.35 -17.78
CA LEU A 92 9.11 9.15 -18.12
C LEU A 92 8.44 9.68 -16.84
N PHE A 93 8.32 8.85 -15.82
CA PHE A 93 7.74 9.24 -14.54
C PHE A 93 8.61 10.29 -13.82
N ARG A 94 9.94 10.12 -13.81
CA ARG A 94 10.87 11.11 -13.28
C ARG A 94 10.73 12.47 -13.96
N PHE A 95 10.53 12.48 -15.28
CA PHE A 95 10.29 13.71 -16.04
C PHE A 95 8.91 14.31 -15.68
N ALA A 96 7.86 13.49 -15.64
CA ALA A 96 6.51 13.93 -15.32
C ALA A 96 6.40 14.59 -13.93
N LYS A 97 7.16 14.10 -12.93
CA LYS A 97 7.23 14.69 -11.58
C LYS A 97 7.64 16.17 -11.59
N LYS A 98 8.41 16.61 -12.58
CA LYS A 98 8.87 18.01 -12.72
C LYS A 98 7.84 18.90 -13.43
N THR A 99 6.69 18.35 -13.81
CA THR A 99 5.67 19.03 -14.60
C THR A 99 4.28 18.75 -14.03
N ARG A 100 3.28 19.54 -14.48
CA ARG A 100 1.87 19.28 -14.12
C ARG A 100 1.32 17.98 -14.73
N LEU A 101 2.07 17.32 -15.63
CA LEU A 101 1.69 16.05 -16.25
C LEU A 101 1.51 14.96 -15.20
N ILE A 102 2.25 15.00 -14.09
CA ILE A 102 2.12 14.04 -13.00
C ILE A 102 0.67 13.92 -12.47
N ASN A 103 -0.06 15.02 -12.40
CA ASN A 103 -1.47 15.04 -11.96
C ASN A 103 -2.44 14.39 -12.97
N LYS A 104 -2.01 14.22 -14.23
CA LYS A 104 -2.83 13.60 -15.28
C LYS A 104 -2.57 12.11 -15.42
N ILE A 105 -1.31 11.69 -15.20
CA ILE A 105 -0.90 10.27 -15.33
C ILE A 105 -0.99 9.49 -14.03
N THR A 106 -1.29 10.16 -12.91
CA THR A 106 -1.53 9.55 -11.60
C THR A 106 -2.88 9.98 -11.05
N PRO A 107 -3.41 9.31 -10.02
CA PRO A 107 -4.63 9.74 -9.34
C PRO A 107 -4.54 11.10 -8.63
N ALA A 108 -3.36 11.73 -8.53
CA ALA A 108 -3.16 12.97 -7.77
C ALA A 108 -4.17 14.08 -8.11
N GLY A 109 -4.46 14.29 -9.41
CA GLY A 109 -5.39 15.33 -9.83
C GLY A 109 -6.84 15.05 -9.40
N ILE A 110 -7.28 13.80 -9.43
CA ILE A 110 -8.62 13.39 -9.00
C ILE A 110 -8.72 13.43 -7.47
N THR A 111 -7.66 13.07 -6.77
CA THR A 111 -7.60 13.09 -5.30
C THR A 111 -7.88 14.48 -4.75
N LEU A 112 -7.34 15.54 -5.36
CA LEU A 112 -7.57 16.92 -4.95
C LEU A 112 -9.04 17.37 -5.08
N LEU A 113 -9.84 16.72 -5.92
CA LEU A 113 -11.26 17.01 -6.12
C LEU A 113 -12.16 16.20 -5.16
N ARG A 114 -11.57 15.45 -4.25
CA ARG A 114 -12.29 14.58 -3.35
C ARG A 114 -13.14 15.37 -2.36
N LYS A 115 -14.40 14.98 -2.19
CA LYS A 115 -15.28 15.54 -1.15
C LYS A 115 -14.72 15.18 0.22
N GLN A 116 -14.62 16.16 1.12
CA GLN A 116 -14.01 16.02 2.44
C GLN A 116 -15.03 16.25 3.58
N LYS A 117 -16.26 16.69 3.26
CA LYS A 117 -17.29 17.02 4.26
C LYS A 117 -18.65 16.53 3.80
N TRP A 118 -19.40 15.92 4.71
CA TRP A 118 -20.77 15.42 4.49
C TRP A 118 -21.67 15.91 5.63
N HIS A 119 -22.97 16.01 5.39
CA HIS A 119 -23.95 16.23 6.43
C HIS A 119 -24.05 14.96 7.31
N ARG A 120 -24.28 15.11 8.61
CA ARG A 120 -24.30 14.00 9.58
C ARG A 120 -25.33 12.92 9.22
N GLU A 121 -26.49 13.33 8.67
CA GLU A 121 -27.56 12.40 8.28
C GLU A 121 -27.31 11.68 6.95
N GLN A 122 -26.21 11.99 6.24
CA GLN A 122 -25.94 11.37 4.96
C GLN A 122 -25.50 9.92 5.13
N ASP A 123 -26.17 9.00 4.42
CA ASP A 123 -25.72 7.61 4.33
C ASP A 123 -24.41 7.53 3.56
N LEU A 124 -23.31 7.39 4.32
CA LEU A 124 -21.95 7.30 3.75
C LEU A 124 -21.71 5.97 3.07
N HIS A 125 -22.30 4.86 3.55
CA HIS A 125 -22.16 3.57 2.88
C HIS A 125 -22.74 3.64 1.47
N ALA A 126 -23.97 4.13 1.33
CA ALA A 126 -24.60 4.32 0.01
C ALA A 126 -23.87 5.36 -0.84
N TYR A 127 -23.24 6.38 -0.22
CA TYR A 127 -22.40 7.35 -0.94
C TYR A 127 -21.15 6.72 -1.51
N PHE A 128 -20.35 5.99 -0.70
CA PHE A 128 -19.09 5.40 -1.13
C PHE A 128 -19.30 4.23 -2.08
N SER A 129 -20.28 3.36 -1.87
CA SER A 129 -20.58 2.22 -2.75
C SER A 129 -20.82 2.62 -4.22
N LYS A 130 -21.27 3.86 -4.48
CA LYS A 130 -21.47 4.39 -5.83
C LYS A 130 -20.20 4.94 -6.48
N LYS A 131 -19.10 5.09 -5.73
CA LYS A 131 -17.84 5.61 -6.26
C LYS A 131 -17.05 4.51 -6.97
N VAL A 132 -16.42 4.88 -8.10
CA VAL A 132 -15.68 3.93 -8.96
C VAL A 132 -14.65 3.11 -8.18
N LEU A 133 -13.93 3.74 -7.22
CA LEU A 133 -12.93 3.06 -6.40
C LEU A 133 -13.55 1.98 -5.49
N PHE A 134 -14.75 2.23 -4.95
CA PHE A 134 -15.36 1.41 -3.90
C PHE A 134 -16.40 0.41 -4.42
N LYS A 135 -16.80 0.51 -5.67
CA LYS A 135 -17.95 -0.25 -6.20
C LYS A 135 -17.77 -1.78 -6.15
N ASP A 136 -16.54 -2.24 -6.19
CA ASP A 136 -16.18 -3.65 -6.17
C ASP A 136 -15.70 -4.11 -4.77
N PHE A 137 -15.68 -3.21 -3.76
CA PHE A 137 -15.25 -3.54 -2.39
C PHE A 137 -16.27 -4.46 -1.71
N ASP A 138 -15.76 -5.33 -0.85
CA ASP A 138 -16.59 -6.02 0.14
C ASP A 138 -17.31 -4.96 1.01
N PRO A 139 -18.63 -5.10 1.25
CA PRO A 139 -19.40 -4.11 2.01
C PRO A 139 -18.84 -3.81 3.40
N ASP A 140 -18.30 -4.81 4.10
CA ASP A 140 -17.68 -4.58 5.41
C ASP A 140 -16.39 -3.77 5.31
N CYS A 141 -15.64 -3.90 4.20
CA CYS A 141 -14.47 -3.05 3.95
C CYS A 141 -14.85 -1.58 3.68
N ILE A 142 -16.04 -1.32 3.13
CA ILE A 142 -16.57 0.05 3.05
C ILE A 142 -16.89 0.58 4.44
N ASN A 143 -17.50 -0.24 5.31
CA ASN A 143 -17.79 0.13 6.69
C ASN A 143 -16.49 0.36 7.50
N ASP A 144 -15.48 -0.52 7.36
CA ASP A 144 -14.16 -0.35 7.96
C ASP A 144 -13.51 0.98 7.51
N TYR A 145 -13.63 1.31 6.19
CA TYR A 145 -13.14 2.58 5.66
C TYR A 145 -13.85 3.78 6.29
N ILE A 146 -15.19 3.75 6.38
CA ILE A 146 -15.97 4.85 6.97
C ILE A 146 -15.58 5.04 8.43
N SER A 147 -15.50 3.98 9.22
CA SER A 147 -15.18 4.05 10.65
C SER A 147 -13.77 4.57 10.94
N SER A 148 -12.80 4.33 10.04
CA SER A 148 -11.41 4.79 10.21
C SER A 148 -11.13 6.15 9.56
N ALA A 149 -11.75 6.42 8.42
CA ALA A 149 -11.44 7.59 7.60
C ALA A 149 -12.30 8.81 7.87
N ILE A 150 -13.41 8.65 8.62
CA ILE A 150 -14.40 9.71 8.84
C ILE A 150 -14.56 9.96 10.34
N SER A 151 -14.61 11.24 10.73
CA SER A 151 -14.94 11.66 12.09
C SER A 151 -16.14 12.61 12.10
N GLU A 152 -16.95 12.56 13.16
CA GLU A 152 -18.06 13.46 13.38
C GLU A 152 -17.60 14.75 14.06
N GLN A 153 -18.04 15.89 13.55
CA GLN A 153 -17.80 17.23 14.13
C GLN A 153 -19.06 18.08 14.01
N GLY A 154 -19.82 18.21 15.08
CA GLY A 154 -21.12 18.90 15.09
C GLY A 154 -22.10 18.23 14.10
N ASP A 155 -22.70 19.02 13.21
CA ASP A 155 -23.69 18.56 12.22
C ASP A 155 -23.05 17.95 10.95
N HIS A 156 -21.75 17.72 10.97
CA HIS A 156 -21.03 17.24 9.79
C HIS A 156 -20.08 16.10 10.12
N MET A 157 -19.82 15.30 9.08
CA MET A 157 -18.77 14.29 9.06
C MET A 157 -17.62 14.80 8.18
N HIS A 158 -16.39 14.56 8.62
CA HIS A 158 -15.18 15.04 7.98
C HIS A 158 -14.22 13.89 7.65
N LEU A 159 -13.57 14.00 6.49
CA LEU A 159 -12.50 13.10 6.11
C LEU A 159 -11.26 13.34 7.00
N ASN A 160 -10.72 12.28 7.60
CA ASN A 160 -9.55 12.34 8.48
C ASN A 160 -8.21 12.39 7.74
N PHE A 161 -8.22 12.14 6.44
CA PHE A 161 -7.01 12.19 5.59
C PHE A 161 -6.88 13.57 4.95
N ASP A 162 -5.65 14.10 4.98
CA ASP A 162 -5.33 15.30 4.21
C ASP A 162 -5.20 14.95 2.71
N VAL A 163 -6.08 15.52 1.88
CA VAL A 163 -6.13 15.23 0.44
C VAL A 163 -4.90 15.73 -0.31
N GLU A 164 -4.22 16.77 0.18
CA GLU A 164 -2.98 17.25 -0.43
C GLU A 164 -1.83 16.27 -0.16
N THR A 165 -1.74 15.76 1.07
CA THR A 165 -0.79 14.67 1.41
C THR A 165 -1.06 13.44 0.56
N GLU A 166 -2.33 13.01 0.42
CA GLU A 166 -2.71 11.87 -0.41
C GLU A 166 -2.34 12.10 -1.89
N ALA A 167 -2.59 13.29 -2.44
CA ALA A 167 -2.18 13.65 -3.80
C ALA A 167 -0.65 13.63 -3.96
N ASN A 168 0.08 14.10 -2.95
CA ASN A 168 1.54 14.13 -2.97
C ASN A 168 2.16 12.73 -2.85
N ILE A 169 1.51 11.76 -2.20
CA ILE A 169 1.92 10.34 -2.27
C ILE A 169 1.99 9.90 -3.73
N PHE A 170 0.98 10.17 -4.54
CA PHE A 170 0.99 9.82 -5.97
C PHE A 170 2.03 10.60 -6.78
N ARG A 171 2.27 11.87 -6.47
CA ARG A 171 3.27 12.71 -7.16
C ARG A 171 4.70 12.27 -6.89
N THR A 172 4.95 11.61 -5.76
CA THR A 172 6.29 11.27 -5.27
C THR A 172 6.64 9.79 -5.36
N ILE A 173 5.81 8.96 -6.04
CA ILE A 173 6.06 7.51 -6.22
C ILE A 173 7.52 7.25 -6.60
N PRO A 174 8.20 6.28 -5.96
CA PRO A 174 9.61 6.00 -6.23
C PRO A 174 9.89 5.61 -7.69
N HIS A 175 10.81 6.33 -8.31
CA HIS A 175 11.36 6.01 -9.64
C HIS A 175 12.81 5.52 -9.56
N ASN A 176 13.35 5.42 -8.35
CA ASN A 176 14.73 5.02 -8.04
C ASN A 176 14.86 3.55 -7.57
N LEU A 177 13.85 2.71 -7.79
CA LEU A 177 13.83 1.31 -7.35
C LEU A 177 15.07 0.49 -7.75
N PRO A 178 15.73 0.73 -8.90
CA PRO A 178 16.96 0.03 -9.23
C PRO A 178 18.11 0.21 -8.23
N THR A 179 18.08 1.25 -7.38
CA THR A 179 19.09 1.43 -6.31
C THR A 179 18.96 0.40 -5.18
N TYR A 180 17.83 -0.32 -5.13
CA TYR A 180 17.55 -1.41 -4.20
C TYR A 180 17.83 -2.80 -4.78
N ALA A 181 18.21 -2.91 -6.06
CA ALA A 181 18.51 -4.18 -6.70
C ALA A 181 19.56 -4.97 -5.92
N GLY A 182 19.30 -6.26 -5.64
CA GLY A 182 20.19 -7.15 -4.89
C GLY A 182 20.28 -6.90 -3.37
N LYS A 183 19.54 -5.91 -2.85
CA LYS A 183 19.53 -5.59 -1.40
C LYS A 183 18.47 -6.37 -0.61
N LEU A 184 17.44 -6.88 -1.26
CA LEU A 184 16.40 -7.69 -0.62
C LEU A 184 17.00 -9.05 -0.20
N LYS A 185 17.06 -9.31 1.12
CA LYS A 185 17.70 -10.51 1.71
C LYS A 185 16.70 -11.41 2.43
N VAL A 186 15.45 -11.02 2.51
CA VAL A 186 14.41 -11.79 3.19
C VAL A 186 13.52 -12.53 2.18
N PRO A 187 12.98 -13.71 2.52
CA PRO A 187 11.97 -14.38 1.70
C PRO A 187 10.84 -13.44 1.34
N SER A 188 10.52 -13.34 0.06
CA SER A 188 9.61 -12.29 -0.41
C SER A 188 8.66 -12.79 -1.48
N VAL A 189 7.41 -12.39 -1.37
CA VAL A 189 6.35 -12.71 -2.32
C VAL A 189 5.66 -11.45 -2.81
N LEU A 190 5.45 -11.38 -4.11
CA LEU A 190 4.64 -10.37 -4.78
C LEU A 190 3.32 -11.00 -5.22
N ILE A 191 2.21 -10.55 -4.69
CA ILE A 191 0.86 -10.95 -5.11
C ILE A 191 0.24 -9.81 -5.90
N THR A 192 -0.25 -10.09 -7.11
CA THR A 192 -0.95 -9.11 -7.94
C THR A 192 -2.36 -9.57 -8.24
N GLY A 193 -3.32 -8.63 -8.32
CA GLY A 193 -4.65 -8.95 -8.83
C GLY A 193 -4.59 -9.36 -10.31
N LYS A 194 -5.44 -10.30 -10.74
CA LYS A 194 -5.50 -10.75 -12.14
C LYS A 194 -5.75 -9.61 -13.12
N ASN A 195 -6.61 -8.66 -12.72
CA ASN A 195 -7.03 -7.53 -13.54
C ASN A 195 -6.42 -6.21 -13.05
N THR A 196 -5.24 -6.26 -12.42
CA THR A 196 -4.57 -5.05 -11.94
C THR A 196 -4.22 -4.11 -13.09
N ASP A 197 -4.44 -2.83 -12.86
CA ASP A 197 -4.04 -1.71 -13.72
C ASP A 197 -2.82 -0.94 -13.17
N VAL A 198 -2.30 -1.36 -12.00
CA VAL A 198 -1.16 -0.72 -11.32
C VAL A 198 0.12 -1.55 -11.48
N CYS A 199 0.15 -2.78 -10.96
CA CYS A 199 1.32 -3.67 -11.04
C CYS A 199 1.32 -4.47 -12.36
N VAL A 200 1.19 -3.77 -13.49
CA VAL A 200 1.09 -4.38 -14.82
C VAL A 200 2.39 -5.07 -15.25
N PRO A 201 2.33 -6.07 -16.16
CA PRO A 201 3.50 -6.85 -16.57
C PRO A 201 4.69 -6.02 -17.07
N VAL A 202 4.45 -4.91 -17.79
CA VAL A 202 5.51 -4.03 -18.31
C VAL A 202 6.32 -3.36 -17.19
N LEU A 203 5.72 -3.12 -16.02
CA LEU A 203 6.37 -2.56 -14.84
C LEU A 203 6.92 -3.67 -13.93
N ARG A 204 6.20 -4.77 -13.79
CA ARG A 204 6.55 -5.90 -12.90
C ARG A 204 7.74 -6.71 -13.40
N LYS A 205 7.80 -7.03 -14.70
CA LYS A 205 8.88 -7.86 -15.26
C LYS A 205 10.29 -7.31 -14.99
N PRO A 206 10.59 -6.01 -15.21
CA PRO A 206 11.88 -5.45 -14.85
C PRO A 206 12.19 -5.50 -13.36
N PHE A 207 11.17 -5.33 -12.49
CA PHE A 207 11.34 -5.47 -11.04
C PHE A 207 11.75 -6.90 -10.67
N LEU A 208 11.04 -7.91 -11.14
CA LEU A 208 11.35 -9.32 -10.89
C LEU A 208 12.73 -9.72 -11.44
N LYS A 209 13.12 -9.18 -12.60
CA LYS A 209 14.46 -9.40 -13.15
C LYS A 209 15.58 -8.90 -12.22
N THR A 210 15.36 -7.78 -11.52
CA THR A 210 16.34 -7.22 -10.57
C THR A 210 16.21 -7.78 -9.15
N ASN A 211 15.14 -8.52 -8.87
CA ASN A 211 14.85 -9.18 -7.60
C ASN A 211 14.45 -10.65 -7.83
N PRO A 212 15.37 -11.51 -8.31
CA PRO A 212 15.05 -12.88 -8.74
C PRO A 212 14.60 -13.79 -7.59
N SER A 213 14.86 -13.43 -6.33
CA SER A 213 14.38 -14.14 -5.15
C SER A 213 12.92 -13.87 -4.81
N VAL A 214 12.27 -12.90 -5.46
CA VAL A 214 10.86 -12.60 -5.23
C VAL A 214 9.99 -13.57 -6.01
N THR A 215 9.21 -14.38 -5.30
CA THR A 215 8.18 -15.24 -5.92
C THR A 215 6.97 -14.38 -6.32
N HIS A 216 6.52 -14.51 -7.56
CA HIS A 216 5.32 -13.83 -8.03
C HIS A 216 4.13 -14.79 -8.05
N ILE A 217 3.01 -14.35 -7.47
CA ILE A 217 1.72 -15.06 -7.47
C ILE A 217 0.66 -14.12 -8.07
N GLU A 218 -0.06 -14.59 -9.06
CA GLU A 218 -1.24 -13.90 -9.56
C GLU A 218 -2.48 -14.38 -8.78
N PHE A 219 -3.15 -13.46 -8.07
CA PHE A 219 -4.42 -13.74 -7.42
C PHE A 219 -5.51 -13.84 -8.49
N LYS A 220 -6.32 -14.91 -8.44
CA LYS A 220 -7.21 -15.34 -9.55
C LYS A 220 -8.32 -14.34 -9.91
N LYS A 221 -8.51 -13.28 -9.14
CA LYS A 221 -9.57 -12.27 -9.25
C LYS A 221 -9.03 -10.87 -8.97
N GLY A 222 -9.91 -9.88 -9.03
CA GLY A 222 -9.70 -8.53 -8.53
C GLY A 222 -8.78 -7.66 -9.36
N LYS A 223 -8.91 -6.37 -9.10
CA LYS A 223 -8.10 -5.27 -9.66
C LYS A 223 -7.01 -4.86 -8.66
N HIS A 224 -6.55 -3.62 -8.75
CA HIS A 224 -5.59 -3.07 -7.79
C HIS A 224 -6.04 -3.20 -6.33
N MET A 225 -7.31 -2.95 -6.06
CA MET A 225 -7.89 -2.98 -4.71
C MET A 225 -8.36 -4.37 -4.26
N PHE A 226 -7.88 -5.46 -4.88
CA PHE A 226 -8.29 -6.82 -4.58
C PHE A 226 -8.23 -7.22 -3.08
N PRO A 227 -7.36 -6.64 -2.22
CA PRO A 227 -7.40 -6.94 -0.80
C PRO A 227 -8.66 -6.43 -0.09
N LEU A 228 -9.33 -5.43 -0.66
CA LEU A 228 -10.60 -4.88 -0.15
C LEU A 228 -11.82 -5.41 -0.93
N GLU A 229 -11.59 -5.96 -2.14
CA GLU A 229 -12.62 -6.64 -2.93
C GLU A 229 -12.85 -8.09 -2.43
N TYR A 230 -11.77 -8.77 -2.00
CA TYR A 230 -11.77 -10.19 -1.57
C TYR A 230 -10.96 -10.38 -0.28
N PRO A 231 -11.32 -9.71 0.82
CA PRO A 231 -10.49 -9.65 2.04
C PRO A 231 -10.24 -11.02 2.68
N VAL A 232 -11.22 -11.92 2.64
CA VAL A 232 -11.12 -13.26 3.24
C VAL A 232 -10.15 -14.14 2.44
N GLU A 233 -10.34 -14.19 1.11
CA GLU A 233 -9.49 -15.01 0.23
C GLU A 233 -8.04 -14.48 0.20
N VAL A 234 -7.87 -13.16 0.30
CA VAL A 234 -6.53 -12.55 0.37
C VAL A 234 -5.86 -12.86 1.71
N ALA A 235 -6.60 -12.83 2.83
CA ALA A 235 -6.06 -13.25 4.12
C ALA A 235 -5.58 -14.71 4.08
N HIS A 236 -6.35 -15.61 3.47
CA HIS A 236 -5.94 -17.01 3.27
C HIS A 236 -4.73 -17.13 2.34
N ALA A 237 -4.66 -16.35 1.27
CA ALA A 237 -3.49 -16.34 0.38
C ALA A 237 -2.21 -15.89 1.12
N ILE A 238 -2.29 -14.84 1.95
CA ILE A 238 -1.20 -14.39 2.81
C ILE A 238 -0.79 -15.51 3.78
N ALA A 239 -1.74 -16.12 4.49
CA ALA A 239 -1.47 -17.19 5.44
C ALA A 239 -0.76 -18.39 4.79
N ASN A 240 -1.20 -18.81 3.60
CA ASN A 240 -0.58 -19.88 2.83
C ASN A 240 0.86 -19.54 2.42
N VAL A 241 1.10 -18.31 1.99
CA VAL A 241 2.46 -17.81 1.66
C VAL A 241 3.36 -17.90 2.88
N LEU A 242 2.90 -17.41 4.03
CA LEU A 242 3.69 -17.41 5.27
C LEU A 242 4.00 -18.83 5.78
N THR A 243 3.05 -19.75 5.64
CA THR A 243 3.27 -21.18 5.98
C THR A 243 4.35 -21.81 5.10
N ASN A 244 4.42 -21.43 3.81
CA ASN A 244 5.39 -21.99 2.87
C ASN A 244 6.80 -21.35 3.00
N ILE A 245 6.88 -20.11 3.43
CA ILE A 245 8.15 -19.40 3.70
C ILE A 245 8.84 -19.98 4.94
N ASN A 246 8.08 -20.46 5.92
CA ASN A 246 8.59 -20.97 7.19
C ASN A 246 8.97 -22.48 7.14
N LYS A 247 8.79 -23.14 6.00
CA LYS A 247 9.24 -24.53 5.74
C LYS A 247 10.62 -24.55 5.09
#